data_2620b785d265b41d7a7f3477d12f7746
#
_entry.id   2620b785d265b41d7a7f3477d12f7746
#
_cell.length_a   1.000
_cell.length_b   1.000
_cell.length_c   1.000
_cell.angle_alpha   90.00
_cell.angle_beta   90.00
_cell.angle_gamma   90.00
#
_symmetry.space_group_name_H-M   'P 1'
#
loop_
_entity.id
_entity.type
_entity.pdbx_description
1 polymer ?
#
loop_
_entity_poly.entity_id
_entity_poly.type
_entity_poly.pdbx_seq_one_letter_code
_entity_poly.pdbx_strand_id
1 'polypeptide(L)'
;MVYRKAKKAGDETTAQKVLPIIKANMKYFGYGYVEKEEQVVPYIPLAFWSFRLMVGLGSFFVLFFAVLTFFSYRKDLSRYRWLLILGICTLPMGYIASEAGWVLAELGRQPWTIQDMLPTWVAVSDVSPASIATTFFLFLGLFTTLLVVEINILVKQIKKGPEYGK
;
A
#
# COMPACT_ATOMS: atom_id res chain seq x y z
N MET A 1 -19.62 -14.86 21.75
CA MET A 1 -19.26 -16.14 22.40
C MET A 1 -20.47 -17.03 22.77
N VAL A 2 -21.59 -16.46 23.24
CA VAL A 2 -22.79 -17.19 23.65
C VAL A 2 -23.35 -18.11 22.54
N TYR A 3 -23.55 -17.60 21.30
CA TYR A 3 -24.04 -18.37 20.15
C TYR A 3 -23.18 -19.61 19.83
N ARG A 4 -21.85 -19.44 19.83
CA ARG A 4 -20.91 -20.53 19.53
C ARG A 4 -20.90 -21.60 20.64
N LYS A 5 -21.06 -21.21 21.90
CA LYS A 5 -21.19 -22.12 23.04
C LYS A 5 -22.53 -22.87 22.99
N ALA A 6 -23.64 -22.16 22.72
CA ALA A 6 -24.96 -22.77 22.59
C ALA A 6 -25.02 -23.80 21.46
N LYS A 7 -24.45 -23.45 20.29
CA LYS A 7 -24.39 -24.37 19.13
C LYS A 7 -23.52 -25.60 19.38
N LYS A 8 -22.40 -25.45 20.11
CA LYS A 8 -21.55 -26.59 20.51
C LYS A 8 -22.20 -27.48 21.60
N ALA A 9 -23.05 -26.89 22.44
CA ALA A 9 -23.79 -27.60 23.47
C ALA A 9 -25.10 -28.22 22.97
N GLY A 10 -25.48 -28.04 21.72
CA GLY A 10 -26.74 -28.53 21.15
C GLY A 10 -28.00 -27.78 21.64
N ASP A 11 -27.83 -26.61 22.28
CA ASP A 11 -28.93 -25.76 22.73
C ASP A 11 -29.45 -24.88 21.57
N GLU A 12 -30.34 -25.46 20.75
CA GLU A 12 -30.94 -24.79 19.63
C GLU A 12 -31.83 -23.61 20.03
N THR A 13 -32.45 -23.67 21.21
CA THR A 13 -33.38 -22.62 21.67
C THR A 13 -32.64 -21.34 22.00
N THR A 14 -31.50 -21.42 22.64
CA THR A 14 -30.63 -20.27 22.92
C THR A 14 -29.96 -19.77 21.62
N ALA A 15 -29.53 -20.66 20.73
CA ALA A 15 -28.95 -20.28 19.48
C ALA A 15 -29.95 -19.50 18.59
N GLN A 16 -31.21 -19.93 18.49
CA GLN A 16 -32.25 -19.24 17.72
C GLN A 16 -32.64 -17.88 18.31
N LYS A 17 -32.63 -17.72 19.64
CA LYS A 17 -32.90 -16.43 20.29
C LYS A 17 -31.78 -15.40 20.07
N VAL A 18 -30.54 -15.86 20.04
CA VAL A 18 -29.37 -14.98 19.88
C VAL A 18 -29.09 -14.63 18.41
N LEU A 19 -29.51 -15.48 17.47
CA LEU A 19 -29.26 -15.28 16.03
C LEU A 19 -29.78 -13.94 15.47
N PRO A 20 -31.03 -13.50 15.74
CA PRO A 20 -31.53 -12.22 15.23
C PRO A 20 -30.77 -11.03 15.82
N ILE A 21 -30.34 -11.12 17.08
CA ILE A 21 -29.54 -10.07 17.73
C ILE A 21 -28.17 -9.95 17.04
N ILE A 22 -27.53 -11.08 16.73
CA ILE A 22 -26.26 -11.08 15.98
C ILE A 22 -26.47 -10.49 14.59
N LYS A 23 -27.51 -10.90 13.86
CA LYS A 23 -27.79 -10.35 12.52
C LYS A 23 -28.03 -8.85 12.52
N ALA A 24 -28.76 -8.33 13.50
CA ALA A 24 -29.04 -6.91 13.65
C ALA A 24 -27.77 -6.08 13.94
N ASN A 25 -26.84 -6.65 14.70
CA ASN A 25 -25.60 -5.99 15.12
C ASN A 25 -24.37 -6.42 14.29
N MET A 26 -24.56 -7.14 13.17
CA MET A 26 -23.45 -7.69 12.38
C MET A 26 -22.49 -6.62 11.88
N LYS A 27 -22.99 -5.44 11.55
CA LYS A 27 -22.20 -4.28 11.11
C LYS A 27 -21.25 -3.73 12.19
N TYR A 28 -21.47 -4.05 13.47
CA TYR A 28 -20.62 -3.64 14.58
C TYR A 28 -19.81 -4.81 15.17
N PHE A 29 -19.77 -5.93 14.48
CA PHE A 29 -19.18 -7.17 15.01
C PHE A 29 -17.70 -7.01 15.40
N GLY A 30 -16.93 -6.28 14.58
CA GLY A 30 -15.52 -6.02 14.83
C GLY A 30 -15.26 -5.17 16.07
N TYR A 31 -16.16 -4.26 16.41
CA TYR A 31 -16.01 -3.42 17.61
C TYR A 31 -16.11 -4.20 18.92
N GLY A 32 -16.64 -5.41 18.89
CA GLY A 32 -16.62 -6.31 20.06
C GLY A 32 -15.22 -6.81 20.47
N TYR A 33 -14.21 -6.57 19.63
CA TYR A 33 -12.80 -6.90 19.91
C TYR A 33 -12.01 -5.66 20.37
N VAL A 34 -12.59 -4.47 20.31
CA VAL A 34 -11.94 -3.21 20.68
C VAL A 34 -12.13 -3.01 22.20
N GLU A 35 -11.04 -2.92 22.94
CA GLU A 35 -11.06 -2.68 24.39
C GLU A 35 -10.94 -1.19 24.75
N LYS A 36 -10.24 -0.42 23.89
CA LYS A 36 -9.98 1.02 24.08
C LYS A 36 -10.23 1.79 22.79
N GLU A 37 -10.76 3.00 22.93
CA GLU A 37 -11.02 3.90 21.81
C GLU A 37 -9.74 4.23 21.01
N GLU A 38 -8.61 4.33 21.69
CA GLU A 38 -7.30 4.60 21.08
C GLU A 38 -6.87 3.54 20.04
N GLN A 39 -7.38 2.31 20.16
CA GLN A 39 -7.06 1.21 19.23
C GLN A 39 -7.70 1.42 17.85
N VAL A 40 -8.72 2.26 17.75
CA VAL A 40 -9.43 2.54 16.49
C VAL A 40 -8.80 3.70 15.73
N VAL A 41 -7.97 4.50 16.41
CA VAL A 41 -7.36 5.70 15.82
C VAL A 41 -6.01 5.33 15.20
N PRO A 42 -5.81 5.53 13.88
CA PRO A 42 -4.51 5.29 13.24
C PRO A 42 -3.48 6.33 13.70
N TYR A 43 -2.19 6.08 13.45
CA TYR A 43 -1.12 7.02 13.79
C TYR A 43 -1.20 8.28 12.92
N ILE A 44 -1.93 9.28 13.41
CA ILE A 44 -2.32 10.51 12.72
C ILE A 44 -1.11 11.27 12.12
N PRO A 45 0.01 11.51 12.85
CA PRO A 45 1.12 12.30 12.30
C PRO A 45 1.71 11.71 11.01
N LEU A 46 1.88 10.38 10.96
CA LEU A 46 2.43 9.72 9.78
C LEU A 46 1.46 9.78 8.60
N ALA A 47 0.17 9.53 8.84
CA ALA A 47 -0.86 9.64 7.80
C ALA A 47 -0.92 11.07 7.21
N PHE A 48 -0.85 12.08 8.08
CA PHE A 48 -0.89 13.49 7.70
C PHE A 48 0.30 13.89 6.81
N TRP A 49 1.51 13.51 7.18
CA TRP A 49 2.70 13.86 6.42
C TRP A 49 2.80 13.05 5.12
N SER A 50 2.44 11.77 5.14
CA SER A 50 2.39 10.93 3.93
C SER A 50 1.42 11.50 2.90
N PHE A 51 0.23 11.93 3.32
CA PHE A 51 -0.73 12.60 2.44
C PHE A 51 -0.17 13.87 1.81
N ARG A 52 0.42 14.75 2.60
CA ARG A 52 1.00 16.01 2.12
C ARG A 52 2.15 15.80 1.15
N LEU A 53 3.02 14.83 1.45
CA LEU A 53 4.13 14.48 0.58
C LEU A 53 3.62 13.95 -0.77
N MET A 54 2.66 13.03 -0.74
CA MET A 54 2.04 12.46 -1.95
C MET A 54 1.38 13.55 -2.81
N VAL A 55 0.54 14.40 -2.22
CA VAL A 55 -0.17 15.47 -2.94
C VAL A 55 0.80 16.54 -3.43
N GLY A 56 1.79 16.93 -2.61
CA GLY A 56 2.80 17.91 -3.00
C GLY A 56 3.63 17.45 -4.19
N LEU A 57 4.12 16.21 -4.18
CA LEU A 57 4.85 15.63 -5.30
C LEU A 57 3.96 15.44 -6.53
N GLY A 58 2.71 14.99 -6.36
CA GLY A 58 1.75 14.87 -7.44
C GLY A 58 1.47 16.21 -8.13
N SER A 59 1.24 17.27 -7.36
CA SER A 59 1.06 18.63 -7.89
C SER A 59 2.30 19.13 -8.63
N PHE A 60 3.49 18.88 -8.07
CA PHE A 60 4.76 19.17 -8.72
C PHE A 60 4.87 18.45 -10.08
N PHE A 61 4.54 17.17 -10.18
CA PHE A 61 4.58 16.42 -11.44
C PHE A 61 3.64 17.00 -12.49
N VAL A 62 2.41 17.35 -12.12
CA VAL A 62 1.46 17.98 -13.04
C VAL A 62 2.04 19.25 -13.65
N LEU A 63 2.59 20.15 -12.81
CA LEU A 63 3.21 21.38 -13.27
C LEU A 63 4.46 21.11 -14.10
N PHE A 64 5.33 20.21 -13.67
CA PHE A 64 6.55 19.85 -14.37
C PHE A 64 6.28 19.29 -15.77
N PHE A 65 5.36 18.34 -15.89
CA PHE A 65 5.01 17.79 -17.20
C PHE A 65 4.25 18.76 -18.09
N ALA A 66 3.46 19.67 -17.53
CA ALA A 66 2.86 20.76 -18.31
C ALA A 66 3.93 21.68 -18.93
N VAL A 67 4.95 22.03 -18.14
CA VAL A 67 6.10 22.81 -18.59
C VAL A 67 6.90 22.06 -19.66
N LEU A 68 7.22 20.79 -19.42
CA LEU A 68 7.91 19.94 -20.41
C LEU A 68 7.15 19.87 -21.73
N THR A 69 5.85 19.63 -21.67
CA THR A 69 4.98 19.56 -22.84
C THR A 69 4.99 20.88 -23.62
N PHE A 70 4.86 22.01 -22.92
CA PHE A 70 4.92 23.33 -23.55
C PHE A 70 6.24 23.58 -24.27
N PHE A 71 7.38 23.26 -23.65
CA PHE A 71 8.69 23.41 -24.27
C PHE A 71 8.91 22.45 -25.44
N SER A 72 8.37 21.23 -25.34
CA SER A 72 8.44 20.23 -26.42
C SER A 72 7.73 20.68 -27.69
N TYR A 73 6.59 21.36 -27.56
CA TYR A 73 5.87 21.91 -28.73
C TYR A 73 6.48 23.16 -29.30
N ARG A 74 7.14 23.96 -28.49
CA ARG A 74 7.61 25.31 -28.93
C ARG A 74 9.08 25.37 -29.25
N LYS A 75 9.91 24.50 -28.71
CA LYS A 75 11.38 24.58 -28.80
C LYS A 75 12.00 23.19 -28.70
N ASP A 76 13.24 23.08 -29.16
CA ASP A 76 14.03 21.87 -29.02
C ASP A 76 14.46 21.68 -27.55
N LEU A 77 13.96 20.63 -26.88
CA LEU A 77 14.25 20.31 -25.48
C LEU A 77 15.74 20.09 -25.23
N SER A 78 16.50 19.65 -26.21
CA SER A 78 17.93 19.41 -26.09
C SER A 78 18.72 20.66 -25.67
N ARG A 79 18.17 21.85 -25.94
CA ARG A 79 18.74 23.15 -25.58
C ARG A 79 18.64 23.48 -24.08
N TYR A 80 17.71 22.81 -23.36
CA TYR A 80 17.42 23.09 -21.94
C TYR A 80 17.95 21.97 -21.03
N ARG A 81 19.27 21.83 -20.94
CA ARG A 81 19.94 20.79 -20.14
C ARG A 81 19.45 20.71 -18.68
N TRP A 82 19.18 21.87 -18.08
CA TRP A 82 18.66 21.91 -16.70
C TRP A 82 17.31 21.20 -16.54
N LEU A 83 16.45 21.32 -17.55
CA LEU A 83 15.13 20.68 -17.57
C LEU A 83 15.27 19.15 -17.68
N LEU A 84 16.24 18.68 -18.46
CA LEU A 84 16.54 17.26 -18.60
C LEU A 84 17.14 16.68 -17.32
N ILE A 85 18.04 17.43 -16.65
CA ILE A 85 18.61 17.05 -15.36
C ILE A 85 17.49 16.96 -14.30
N LEU A 86 16.61 17.96 -14.26
CA LEU A 86 15.45 17.94 -13.37
C LEU A 86 14.57 16.71 -13.65
N GLY A 87 14.36 16.36 -14.93
CA GLY A 87 13.64 15.15 -15.34
C GLY A 87 14.25 13.86 -14.76
N ILE A 88 15.57 13.76 -14.75
CA ILE A 88 16.26 12.61 -14.12
C ILE A 88 16.02 12.61 -12.60
N CYS A 89 16.11 13.78 -11.96
CA CYS A 89 15.85 13.92 -10.52
C CYS A 89 14.39 13.62 -10.13
N THR A 90 13.43 13.71 -11.04
CA THR A 90 12.03 13.36 -10.76
C THR A 90 11.78 11.86 -10.68
N LEU A 91 12.66 11.01 -11.23
CA LEU A 91 12.48 9.55 -11.20
C LEU A 91 12.35 8.99 -9.77
N PRO A 92 13.29 9.27 -8.83
CA PRO A 92 13.14 8.81 -7.45
C PRO A 92 11.95 9.44 -6.72
N MET A 93 11.56 10.67 -7.09
CA MET A 93 10.40 11.33 -6.48
C MET A 93 9.09 10.61 -6.79
N GLY A 94 8.95 9.97 -7.96
CA GLY A 94 7.82 9.14 -8.32
C GLY A 94 7.65 7.94 -7.37
N TYR A 95 8.74 7.27 -7.04
CA TYR A 95 8.74 6.18 -6.06
C TYR A 95 8.37 6.69 -4.66
N ILE A 96 8.95 7.81 -4.22
CA ILE A 96 8.63 8.42 -2.92
C ILE A 96 7.14 8.77 -2.83
N ALA A 97 6.56 9.34 -3.89
CA ALA A 97 5.14 9.66 -3.93
C ALA A 97 4.26 8.41 -3.85
N SER A 98 4.63 7.34 -4.57
CA SER A 98 3.95 6.05 -4.54
C SER A 98 4.00 5.39 -3.17
N GLU A 99 5.20 5.34 -2.55
CA GLU A 99 5.39 4.80 -1.21
C GLU A 99 4.61 5.60 -0.15
N ALA A 100 4.61 6.92 -0.24
CA ALA A 100 3.83 7.77 0.66
C ALA A 100 2.32 7.50 0.51
N GLY A 101 1.84 7.28 -0.72
CA GLY A 101 0.45 6.89 -0.98
C GLY A 101 0.11 5.51 -0.41
N TRP A 102 1.01 4.54 -0.55
CA TRP A 102 0.85 3.22 0.04
C TRP A 102 0.81 3.26 1.57
N VAL A 103 1.75 3.98 2.20
CA VAL A 103 1.77 4.17 3.66
C VAL A 103 0.47 4.80 4.15
N LEU A 104 -0.04 5.82 3.45
CA LEU A 104 -1.31 6.46 3.77
C LEU A 104 -2.49 5.49 3.68
N ALA A 105 -2.56 4.69 2.62
CA ALA A 105 -3.63 3.71 2.40
C ALA A 105 -3.63 2.62 3.47
N GLU A 106 -2.44 2.12 3.85
CA GLU A 106 -2.30 1.07 4.86
C GLU A 106 -2.58 1.59 6.28
N LEU A 107 -2.10 2.78 6.61
CA LEU A 107 -2.40 3.44 7.89
C LEU A 107 -3.88 3.78 8.02
N GLY A 108 -4.51 4.25 6.93
CA GLY A 108 -5.94 4.57 6.92
C GLY A 108 -6.84 3.35 7.08
N ARG A 109 -6.33 2.16 6.76
CA ARG A 109 -7.03 0.90 6.97
C ARG A 109 -6.97 0.42 8.42
N GLN A 110 -5.92 0.79 9.17
CA GLN A 110 -5.75 0.33 10.54
C GLN A 110 -6.91 0.82 11.44
N PRO A 111 -7.38 0.03 12.39
CA PRO A 111 -6.87 -1.30 12.78
C PRO A 111 -7.52 -2.48 12.05
N TRP A 112 -8.17 -2.26 10.94
CA TRP A 112 -9.04 -3.24 10.30
C TRP A 112 -8.34 -4.03 9.19
N THR A 113 -8.46 -5.35 9.22
CA THR A 113 -8.22 -6.23 8.07
C THR A 113 -9.44 -6.23 7.15
N ILE A 114 -10.64 -6.32 7.74
CA ILE A 114 -11.91 -6.11 7.07
C ILE A 114 -12.64 -5.03 7.86
N GLN A 115 -12.96 -3.93 7.20
CA GLN A 115 -13.58 -2.76 7.82
C GLN A 115 -14.76 -3.15 8.71
N ASP A 116 -14.77 -2.68 9.96
CA ASP A 116 -15.81 -2.87 10.97
C ASP A 116 -16.10 -4.31 11.39
N MET A 117 -15.43 -5.30 10.77
CA MET A 117 -15.70 -6.71 11.02
C MET A 117 -14.53 -7.46 11.66
N LEU A 118 -13.31 -7.24 11.18
CA LEU A 118 -12.15 -8.04 11.60
C LEU A 118 -10.93 -7.16 11.84
N PRO A 119 -10.58 -6.89 13.10
CA PRO A 119 -9.35 -6.16 13.42
C PRO A 119 -8.10 -7.01 13.15
N THR A 120 -6.98 -6.36 12.86
CA THR A 120 -5.70 -6.98 12.47
C THR A 120 -5.16 -7.96 13.52
N TRP A 121 -5.31 -7.66 14.80
CA TRP A 121 -4.83 -8.54 15.89
C TRP A 121 -5.66 -9.82 16.07
N VAL A 122 -6.86 -9.88 15.49
CA VAL A 122 -7.73 -11.08 15.50
C VAL A 122 -7.57 -11.87 14.19
N ALA A 123 -7.15 -11.21 13.13
CA ALA A 123 -6.95 -11.78 11.80
C ALA A 123 -5.63 -12.56 11.68
N VAL A 124 -5.30 -13.35 12.68
CA VAL A 124 -4.08 -14.17 12.71
C VAL A 124 -4.41 -15.57 12.22
N SER A 125 -3.64 -16.08 11.24
CA SER A 125 -3.75 -17.46 10.77
C SER A 125 -2.81 -18.40 11.52
N ASP A 126 -3.23 -19.64 11.66
CA ASP A 126 -2.49 -20.71 12.36
C ASP A 126 -1.42 -21.32 11.43
N VAL A 127 -0.53 -20.47 10.87
CA VAL A 127 0.56 -20.90 10.00
C VAL A 127 1.86 -20.96 10.79
N SER A 128 2.65 -22.02 10.60
CA SER A 128 3.92 -22.15 11.31
C SER A 128 4.91 -21.06 10.89
N PRO A 129 5.67 -20.48 11.84
CA PRO A 129 6.69 -19.47 11.51
C PRO A 129 7.72 -19.94 10.48
N ALA A 130 8.05 -21.22 10.47
CA ALA A 130 8.98 -21.83 9.50
C ALA A 130 8.43 -21.75 8.06
N SER A 131 7.12 -21.97 7.85
CA SER A 131 6.49 -21.88 6.54
C SER A 131 6.51 -20.45 6.01
N ILE A 132 6.24 -19.48 6.90
CA ILE A 132 6.29 -18.05 6.54
C ILE A 132 7.73 -17.65 6.16
N ALA A 133 8.71 -18.04 6.97
CA ALA A 133 10.12 -17.75 6.71
C ALA A 133 10.59 -18.35 5.38
N THR A 134 10.25 -19.61 5.09
CA THR A 134 10.60 -20.27 3.82
C THR A 134 10.03 -19.51 2.64
N THR A 135 8.76 -19.14 2.67
CA THR A 135 8.11 -18.37 1.60
C THR A 135 8.76 -17.00 1.44
N PHE A 136 9.03 -16.31 2.55
CA PHE A 136 9.67 -15.00 2.55
C PHE A 136 11.06 -15.04 1.87
N PHE A 137 11.93 -15.95 2.28
CA PHE A 137 13.27 -16.05 1.71
C PHE A 137 13.28 -16.53 0.24
N LEU A 138 12.32 -17.37 -0.14
CA LEU A 138 12.15 -17.77 -1.54
C LEU A 138 11.80 -16.55 -2.41
N PHE A 139 10.81 -15.76 -2.01
CA PHE A 139 10.45 -14.55 -2.74
C PHE A 139 11.55 -13.50 -2.71
N LEU A 140 12.21 -13.31 -1.57
CA LEU A 140 13.35 -12.41 -1.46
C LEU A 140 14.45 -12.76 -2.47
N GLY A 141 14.82 -14.03 -2.56
CA GLY A 141 15.82 -14.52 -3.53
C GLY A 141 15.38 -14.32 -4.97
N LEU A 142 14.12 -14.66 -5.27
CA LEU A 142 13.55 -14.48 -6.60
C LEU A 142 13.57 -13.01 -7.03
N PHE A 143 12.98 -12.11 -6.22
CA PHE A 143 12.89 -10.69 -6.57
C PHE A 143 14.25 -10.00 -6.60
N THR A 144 15.17 -10.37 -5.70
CA THR A 144 16.55 -9.86 -5.76
C THR A 144 17.25 -10.26 -7.05
N THR A 145 17.10 -11.51 -7.49
CA THR A 145 17.66 -11.96 -8.76
C THR A 145 17.08 -11.20 -9.95
N LEU A 146 15.76 -11.02 -9.98
CA LEU A 146 15.09 -10.24 -11.04
C LEU A 146 15.59 -8.79 -11.04
N LEU A 147 15.72 -8.15 -9.88
CA LEU A 147 16.24 -6.80 -9.75
C LEU A 147 17.67 -6.66 -10.30
N VAL A 148 18.55 -7.60 -9.97
CA VAL A 148 19.93 -7.60 -10.50
C VAL A 148 19.95 -7.75 -12.02
N VAL A 149 19.12 -8.62 -12.58
CA VAL A 149 18.99 -8.80 -14.04
C VAL A 149 18.48 -7.52 -14.68
N GLU A 150 17.44 -6.91 -14.12
CA GLU A 150 16.85 -5.66 -14.63
C GLU A 150 17.88 -4.52 -14.63
N ILE A 151 18.60 -4.31 -13.53
CA ILE A 151 19.65 -3.29 -13.43
C ILE A 151 20.73 -3.55 -14.49
N ASN A 152 21.17 -4.78 -14.68
CA ASN A 152 22.17 -5.11 -15.69
C ASN A 152 21.70 -4.80 -17.11
N ILE A 153 20.43 -5.09 -17.43
CA ILE A 153 19.84 -4.77 -18.73
C ILE A 153 19.78 -3.25 -18.92
N LEU A 154 19.28 -2.51 -17.93
CA LEU A 154 19.20 -1.05 -17.96
C LEU A 154 20.57 -0.40 -18.17
N VAL A 155 21.57 -0.82 -17.41
CA VAL A 155 22.96 -0.31 -17.54
C VAL A 155 23.52 -0.59 -18.94
N LYS A 156 23.28 -1.78 -19.50
CA LYS A 156 23.71 -2.10 -20.88
C LYS A 156 23.02 -1.19 -21.91
N GLN A 157 21.72 -0.96 -21.77
CA GLN A 157 20.97 -0.10 -22.69
C GLN A 157 21.40 1.38 -22.59
N ILE A 158 21.61 1.88 -21.37
CA ILE A 158 22.10 3.24 -21.15
C ILE A 158 23.50 3.42 -21.78
N LYS A 159 24.40 2.43 -21.63
CA LYS A 159 25.75 2.48 -22.24
C LYS A 159 25.72 2.39 -23.76
N LYS A 160 24.74 1.70 -24.36
CA LYS A 160 24.56 1.59 -25.79
C LYS A 160 24.14 2.93 -26.40
N GLY A 161 23.44 3.76 -25.64
CA GLY A 161 22.92 5.07 -26.06
C GLY A 161 21.78 4.98 -27.08
N PRO A 162 21.23 6.12 -27.54
CA PRO A 162 20.19 6.14 -28.54
C PRO A 162 20.75 5.68 -29.91
N GLU A 163 20.15 4.65 -30.51
CA GLU A 163 20.38 4.34 -31.92
C GLU A 163 19.70 5.44 -32.75
N TYR A 164 20.49 6.42 -33.21
CA TYR A 164 20.02 7.31 -34.27
C TYR A 164 19.82 6.44 -35.49
N GLY A 165 18.56 6.26 -35.90
CA GLY A 165 18.20 5.45 -37.04
C GLY A 165 19.05 5.83 -38.25
N LYS A 166 19.62 4.80 -38.88
CA LYS A 166 20.22 4.91 -40.22
C LYS A 166 19.13 5.16 -41.22
#